data_bdcda9fb69bc2459d2f118b1c7b2f623
#
_entry.id   bdcda9fb69bc2459d2f118b1c7b2f623
#
_cell.length_a   1.000
_cell.length_b   1.000
_cell.length_c   1.000
_cell.angle_alpha   90.00
_cell.angle_beta   90.00
_cell.angle_gamma   90.00
#
_symmetry.space_group_name_H-M   'P 1'
#
loop_
_entity.id
_entity.type
_entity.pdbx_description
1 polymer ?
#
loop_
_entity_poly.entity_id
_entity_poly.type
_entity_poly.pdbx_seq_one_letter_code
_entity_poly.pdbx_strand_id
1 'polypeptide(L)'
;MVIGLIFSLFSIALPIALVVWAVRQFGNRTGSRGMDAHSVRRFFQYLLLFGLMVVAAVGLSDLLGMLFQKPSLVGDDNSTLARALTFSLFGIPMFALLAAWSRRRLQQDPDETRSLGWAFYATVAPLTALVVAMTSLHGVVSAALADHRFDGSALSQLVVWFAVWLVHWTMASRMLDADRRQGQLVLGSLIGLGTTVAGLVWLLGASLDSLLVDRASTLLVQQQQPLAQAAATVVVGVPVWVVYWLRSLSGARRTPLWFGYVLPVGVGGSLVLAVVGASIVLYQLLVWLIGEPASTQAAQHFEGAPTAGACVIVGAVSWWYHRQVFTGATPARMEVTRVYEYLMAGIALLAAAVGVTMVVVALVESLVPAAAVEVGTSVVNSLLSGVTLLLVGGPLWLVFWSRVGRATRDGGPEELASPTRRIYLFVLFGLGGVAAVVAVLVAAFLGIQDALQNGFDAQVVREMRVPVAILLATGAISGYHWLVYRHDRSQLPVAAPQHGPRYVLLVGAPDGIVCGAVERLTGARVDLWVRADGLARPWAVDDVVAAVSQSGADAVAVIAGQAGLETIGMQRP
;
A
#
# COMPACT_ATOMS: atom_id res chain seq x y z
N MET A 1 17.02 6.40 13.42
CA MET A 1 17.58 6.17 12.07
C MET A 1 16.56 5.56 11.10
N VAL A 2 15.83 4.50 11.46
CA VAL A 2 14.83 3.84 10.59
C VAL A 2 13.68 4.78 10.18
N ILE A 3 13.19 5.62 11.09
CA ILE A 3 12.09 6.58 10.82
C ILE A 3 12.53 7.68 9.85
N GLY A 4 13.75 8.20 9.98
CA GLY A 4 14.30 9.16 9.02
C GLY A 4 14.44 8.55 7.61
N LEU A 5 14.77 7.26 7.53
CA LEU A 5 14.87 6.53 6.27
C LEU A 5 13.49 6.27 5.66
N ILE A 6 12.49 5.91 6.47
CA ILE A 6 11.09 5.76 6.04
C ILE A 6 10.53 7.12 5.59
N PHE A 7 10.79 8.19 6.33
CA PHE A 7 10.36 9.54 5.95
C PHE A 7 11.06 10.03 4.67
N SER A 8 12.35 9.77 4.48
CA SER A 8 13.05 10.14 3.24
C SER A 8 12.63 9.29 2.05
N LEU A 9 12.38 8.00 2.24
CA LEU A 9 11.81 7.13 1.22
C LEU A 9 10.38 7.55 0.84
N PHE A 10 9.54 7.90 1.81
CA PHE A 10 8.18 8.39 1.55
C PHE A 10 8.20 9.76 0.86
N SER A 11 9.09 10.67 1.23
CA SER A 11 9.19 12.01 0.63
C SER A 11 9.67 11.99 -0.82
N ILE A 12 10.41 10.96 -1.24
CA ILE A 12 10.90 10.79 -2.63
C ILE A 12 10.01 9.81 -3.40
N ALA A 13 9.66 8.68 -2.82
CA ALA A 13 8.88 7.64 -3.48
C ALA A 13 7.42 8.05 -3.71
N LEU A 14 6.83 8.83 -2.80
CA LEU A 14 5.43 9.27 -2.92
C LEU A 14 5.22 10.20 -4.13
N PRO A 15 6.01 11.26 -4.36
CA PRO A 15 5.91 12.06 -5.58
C PRO A 15 6.15 11.26 -6.85
N ILE A 16 7.14 10.36 -6.85
CA ILE A 16 7.43 9.50 -8.00
C ILE A 16 6.27 8.53 -8.26
N ALA A 17 5.73 7.89 -7.23
CA ALA A 17 4.59 6.99 -7.35
C ALA A 17 3.33 7.72 -7.83
N LEU A 18 3.10 8.95 -7.36
CA LEU A 18 2.00 9.82 -7.80
C LEU A 18 2.17 10.23 -9.27
N VAL A 19 3.38 10.57 -9.70
CA VAL A 19 3.67 10.90 -11.11
C VAL A 19 3.47 9.66 -12.00
N VAL A 20 4.00 8.50 -11.59
CA VAL A 20 3.84 7.23 -12.34
C VAL A 20 2.38 6.79 -12.36
N TRP A 21 1.67 6.90 -11.25
CA TRP A 21 0.23 6.62 -11.18
C TRP A 21 -0.56 7.56 -12.07
N ALA A 22 -0.30 8.86 -12.00
CA ALA A 22 -0.93 9.86 -12.86
C ALA A 22 -0.68 9.57 -14.34
N VAL A 23 0.55 9.29 -14.74
CA VAL A 23 0.92 8.94 -16.12
C VAL A 23 0.20 7.66 -16.58
N ARG A 24 0.13 6.62 -15.73
CA ARG A 24 -0.57 5.36 -16.06
C ARG A 24 -2.09 5.51 -16.11
N GLN A 25 -2.68 6.25 -15.18
CA GLN A 25 -4.15 6.42 -15.10
C GLN A 25 -4.69 7.24 -16.27
N PHE A 26 -3.91 8.17 -16.79
CA PHE A 26 -4.33 9.10 -17.85
C PHE A 26 -3.76 8.73 -19.23
N GLY A 27 -2.64 8.02 -19.30
CA GLY A 27 -2.13 7.48 -20.56
C GLY A 27 -3.04 6.41 -21.19
N ASN A 28 -3.81 5.68 -20.38
CA ASN A 28 -4.74 4.65 -20.86
C ASN A 28 -6.14 5.18 -21.23
N ARG A 29 -6.47 6.44 -20.91
CA ARG A 29 -7.80 7.04 -21.21
C ARG A 29 -7.83 7.89 -22.47
N THR A 30 -6.68 8.26 -23.00
CA THR A 30 -6.58 9.02 -24.25
C THR A 30 -6.06 8.10 -25.35
N GLY A 31 -6.98 7.45 -26.03
CA GLY A 31 -6.67 6.91 -27.34
C GLY A 31 -6.07 8.03 -28.21
N SER A 32 -4.82 7.85 -28.63
CA SER A 32 -4.12 8.54 -29.74
C SER A 32 -4.17 10.08 -29.86
N ARG A 33 -4.28 10.86 -28.78
CA ARG A 33 -3.92 12.28 -28.82
C ARG A 33 -2.66 12.49 -27.98
N GLY A 34 -1.55 12.86 -28.65
CA GLY A 34 -0.30 13.24 -28.00
C GLY A 34 -0.53 14.28 -26.90
N MET A 35 0.37 14.33 -25.92
CA MET A 35 0.33 15.35 -24.85
C MET A 35 0.20 16.72 -25.49
N ASP A 36 -0.97 17.33 -25.33
CA ASP A 36 -1.26 18.64 -25.89
C ASP A 36 -0.36 19.68 -25.20
N ALA A 37 0.19 20.64 -25.92
CA ALA A 37 1.06 21.68 -25.39
C ALA A 37 0.44 22.40 -24.18
N HIS A 38 -0.89 22.49 -24.13
CA HIS A 38 -1.64 23.03 -22.99
C HIS A 38 -1.51 22.18 -21.71
N SER A 39 -1.46 20.86 -21.82
CA SER A 39 -1.31 19.96 -20.65
C SER A 39 0.08 20.07 -20.04
N VAL A 40 1.12 20.19 -20.88
CA VAL A 40 2.52 20.39 -20.45
C VAL A 40 2.66 21.74 -19.71
N ARG A 41 2.13 22.83 -20.29
CA ARG A 41 2.13 24.15 -19.66
C ARG A 41 1.47 24.10 -18.28
N ARG A 42 0.26 23.52 -18.17
CA ARG A 42 -0.48 23.42 -16.91
C ARG A 42 0.33 22.65 -15.86
N PHE A 43 0.96 21.54 -16.22
CA PHE A 43 1.77 20.77 -15.30
C PHE A 43 2.94 21.60 -14.73
N PHE A 44 3.73 22.25 -15.59
CA PHE A 44 4.86 23.08 -15.14
C PHE A 44 4.41 24.30 -14.35
N GLN A 45 3.29 24.92 -14.68
CA GLN A 45 2.70 26.04 -13.93
C GLN A 45 2.42 25.65 -12.48
N TYR A 46 1.74 24.51 -12.26
CA TYR A 46 1.39 24.05 -10.91
C TYR A 46 2.58 23.46 -10.15
N LEU A 47 3.54 22.88 -10.85
CA LEU A 47 4.81 22.47 -10.26
C LEU A 47 5.61 23.69 -9.76
N LEU A 48 5.69 24.75 -10.56
CA LEU A 48 6.33 26.00 -10.16
C LEU A 48 5.59 26.67 -8.99
N LEU A 49 4.26 26.65 -9.02
CA LEU A 49 3.42 27.17 -7.94
C LEU A 49 3.71 26.42 -6.61
N PHE A 50 3.84 25.10 -6.68
CA PHE A 50 4.24 24.28 -5.53
C PHE A 50 5.64 24.64 -5.01
N GLY A 51 6.62 24.74 -5.90
CA GLY A 51 7.98 25.15 -5.52
C GLY A 51 8.04 26.54 -4.86
N LEU A 52 7.32 27.52 -5.43
CA LEU A 52 7.25 28.88 -4.86
C LEU A 52 6.50 28.90 -3.52
N MET A 53 5.46 28.08 -3.34
CA MET A 53 4.80 27.91 -2.04
C MET A 53 5.79 27.40 -0.98
N VAL A 54 6.60 26.41 -1.31
CA VAL A 54 7.60 25.86 -0.38
C VAL A 54 8.64 26.93 -0.03
N VAL A 55 9.18 27.64 -1.03
CA VAL A 55 10.16 28.72 -0.82
C VAL A 55 9.57 29.82 0.08
N ALA A 56 8.36 30.27 -0.21
CA ALA A 56 7.67 31.30 0.58
C ALA A 56 7.41 30.84 2.03
N ALA A 57 6.97 29.58 2.22
CA ALA A 57 6.71 29.03 3.54
C ALA A 57 7.99 28.85 4.36
N VAL A 58 9.09 28.39 3.75
CA VAL A 58 10.41 28.30 4.41
C VAL A 58 10.91 29.67 4.82
N GLY A 59 10.90 30.65 3.88
CA GLY A 59 11.34 32.01 4.19
C GLY A 59 10.55 32.64 5.33
N LEU A 60 9.22 32.51 5.32
CA LEU A 60 8.36 33.02 6.39
C LEU A 60 8.59 32.30 7.72
N SER A 61 8.82 30.97 7.68
CA SER A 61 9.16 30.18 8.89
C SER A 61 10.48 30.63 9.52
N ASP A 62 11.50 30.85 8.69
CA ASP A 62 12.81 31.32 9.16
C ASP A 62 12.71 32.74 9.75
N LEU A 63 11.98 33.68 9.09
CA LEU A 63 11.76 35.02 9.63
C LEU A 63 11.02 35.01 10.97
N LEU A 64 9.95 34.23 11.04
CA LEU A 64 9.18 34.09 12.28
C LEU A 64 10.01 33.42 13.38
N GLY A 65 10.88 32.46 13.00
CA GLY A 65 11.79 31.77 13.92
C GLY A 65 12.76 32.71 14.60
N MET A 66 13.26 33.73 13.88
CA MET A 66 14.16 34.74 14.44
C MET A 66 13.52 35.57 15.56
N LEU A 67 12.17 35.72 15.55
CA LEU A 67 11.47 36.42 16.62
C LEU A 67 11.40 35.60 17.92
N PHE A 68 11.51 34.29 17.83
CA PHE A 68 11.41 33.36 18.97
C PHE A 68 12.77 32.85 19.45
N GLN A 69 13.84 33.03 18.65
CA GLN A 69 15.20 32.62 19.03
C GLN A 69 15.93 33.76 19.74
N LYS A 70 16.68 33.40 20.81
CA LYS A 70 17.64 34.32 21.39
C LYS A 70 18.85 34.36 20.45
N PRO A 71 19.49 35.54 20.26
CA PRO A 71 20.74 35.63 19.48
C PRO A 71 21.76 34.63 20.01
N SER A 72 22.26 33.73 19.17
CA SER A 72 23.31 32.81 19.54
C SER A 72 24.66 33.52 19.37
N LEU A 73 25.53 33.42 20.37
CA LEU A 73 26.89 33.97 20.29
C LEU A 73 27.83 33.16 19.38
N VAL A 74 27.35 32.01 18.89
CA VAL A 74 28.10 31.07 18.04
C VAL A 74 27.16 30.52 16.99
N GLY A 75 27.08 31.14 15.83
CA GLY A 75 26.29 30.67 14.69
C GLY A 75 26.38 31.64 13.51
N ASP A 76 26.18 31.10 12.31
CA ASP A 76 26.17 31.88 11.06
C ASP A 76 24.80 32.52 10.87
N ASP A 77 24.44 33.45 11.80
CA ASP A 77 23.13 34.13 11.82
C ASP A 77 22.90 34.92 10.54
N ASN A 78 24.00 35.39 9.88
CA ASN A 78 23.91 36.17 8.64
C ASN A 78 23.45 35.32 7.44
N SER A 79 23.86 34.07 7.32
CA SER A 79 23.43 33.19 6.21
C SER A 79 21.96 32.81 6.36
N THR A 80 21.50 32.53 7.57
CA THR A 80 20.11 32.23 7.88
C THR A 80 19.20 33.43 7.62
N LEU A 81 19.64 34.65 8.04
CA LEU A 81 18.93 35.89 7.77
C LEU A 81 18.89 36.19 6.27
N ALA A 82 20.01 36.05 5.55
CA ALA A 82 20.04 36.24 4.10
C ALA A 82 19.09 35.29 3.36
N ARG A 83 19.07 34.01 3.76
CA ARG A 83 18.12 33.02 3.20
C ARG A 83 16.68 33.39 3.50
N ALA A 84 16.35 33.71 4.75
CA ALA A 84 15.03 34.10 5.20
C ALA A 84 14.50 35.32 4.44
N LEU A 85 15.34 36.36 4.32
CA LEU A 85 15.00 37.57 3.57
C LEU A 85 14.85 37.29 2.08
N THR A 86 15.77 36.55 1.46
CA THR A 86 15.70 36.22 0.03
C THR A 86 14.44 35.41 -0.28
N PHE A 87 14.16 34.38 0.49
CA PHE A 87 12.99 33.52 0.27
C PHE A 87 11.67 34.24 0.53
N SER A 88 11.64 35.14 1.50
CA SER A 88 10.43 35.93 1.77
C SER A 88 10.23 37.05 0.76
N LEU A 89 11.28 37.84 0.47
CA LEU A 89 11.19 39.01 -0.42
C LEU A 89 10.87 38.63 -1.86
N PHE A 90 11.43 37.52 -2.35
CA PHE A 90 11.16 37.03 -3.71
C PHE A 90 10.11 35.94 -3.74
N GLY A 91 10.14 34.98 -2.81
CA GLY A 91 9.25 33.83 -2.80
C GLY A 91 7.79 34.22 -2.59
N ILE A 92 7.50 35.07 -1.59
CA ILE A 92 6.11 35.47 -1.29
C ILE A 92 5.45 36.24 -2.45
N PRO A 93 6.07 37.31 -3.02
CA PRO A 93 5.47 38.02 -4.14
C PRO A 93 5.30 37.16 -5.40
N MET A 94 6.32 36.32 -5.72
CA MET A 94 6.24 35.44 -6.88
C MET A 94 5.15 34.37 -6.70
N PHE A 95 5.07 33.78 -5.50
CA PHE A 95 3.97 32.86 -5.18
C PHE A 95 2.61 33.54 -5.28
N ALA A 96 2.45 34.72 -4.70
CA ALA A 96 1.20 35.48 -4.71
C ALA A 96 0.75 35.84 -6.15
N LEU A 97 1.67 36.31 -7.00
CA LEU A 97 1.40 36.61 -8.39
C LEU A 97 0.96 35.37 -9.19
N LEU A 98 1.72 34.28 -9.05
CA LEU A 98 1.41 33.02 -9.76
C LEU A 98 0.12 32.41 -9.24
N ALA A 99 -0.12 32.45 -7.93
CA ALA A 99 -1.36 31.96 -7.30
C ALA A 99 -2.58 32.77 -7.76
N ALA A 100 -2.47 34.10 -7.80
CA ALA A 100 -3.53 34.98 -8.30
C ALA A 100 -3.83 34.73 -9.78
N TRP A 101 -2.79 34.56 -10.61
CA TRP A 101 -2.94 34.22 -12.01
C TRP A 101 -3.59 32.85 -12.20
N SER A 102 -3.12 31.82 -11.47
CA SER A 102 -3.69 30.47 -11.49
C SER A 102 -5.14 30.44 -11.03
N ARG A 103 -5.48 31.22 -9.99
CA ARG A 103 -6.87 31.38 -9.51
C ARG A 103 -7.79 31.97 -10.56
N ARG A 104 -7.33 33.01 -11.28
CA ARG A 104 -8.09 33.59 -12.40
C ARG A 104 -8.34 32.57 -13.50
N ARG A 105 -7.33 31.76 -13.84
CA ARG A 105 -7.45 30.68 -14.83
C ARG A 105 -8.47 29.64 -14.43
N LEU A 106 -8.42 29.17 -13.17
CA LEU A 106 -9.38 28.21 -12.61
C LEU A 106 -10.83 28.72 -12.65
N GLN A 107 -11.03 30.06 -12.59
CA GLN A 107 -12.36 30.68 -12.69
C GLN A 107 -12.84 30.86 -14.14
N GLN A 108 -11.92 31.04 -15.08
CA GLN A 108 -12.22 31.28 -16.48
C GLN A 108 -12.34 30.02 -17.34
N ASP A 109 -11.61 28.98 -16.98
CA ASP A 109 -11.51 27.74 -17.76
C ASP A 109 -11.87 26.53 -16.89
N PRO A 110 -13.06 25.91 -17.07
CA PRO A 110 -13.45 24.69 -16.35
C PRO A 110 -12.51 23.51 -16.58
N ASP A 111 -11.82 23.44 -17.73
CA ASP A 111 -10.88 22.36 -18.02
C ASP A 111 -9.58 22.49 -17.22
N GLU A 112 -9.27 23.68 -16.71
CA GLU A 112 -8.15 23.92 -15.80
C GLU A 112 -8.34 23.14 -14.50
N THR A 113 -9.57 23.09 -13.95
CA THR A 113 -9.89 22.33 -12.72
C THR A 113 -9.78 20.82 -12.94
N ARG A 114 -9.88 20.36 -14.19
CA ARG A 114 -9.76 18.96 -14.59
C ARG A 114 -8.32 18.55 -14.93
N SER A 115 -7.38 19.50 -14.95
CA SER A 115 -6.01 19.25 -15.35
C SER A 115 -5.24 18.40 -14.32
N LEU A 116 -4.27 17.63 -14.82
CA LEU A 116 -3.35 16.85 -13.98
C LEU A 116 -2.49 17.73 -13.09
N GLY A 117 -2.04 18.87 -13.61
CA GLY A 117 -1.22 19.82 -12.87
C GLY A 117 -1.97 20.35 -11.65
N TRP A 118 -3.25 20.71 -11.80
CA TRP A 118 -4.09 21.15 -10.69
C TRP A 118 -4.31 20.02 -9.66
N ALA A 119 -4.66 18.82 -10.12
CA ALA A 119 -4.86 17.65 -9.24
C ALA A 119 -3.58 17.31 -8.44
N PHE A 120 -2.42 17.40 -9.09
CA PHE A 120 -1.11 17.24 -8.44
C PHE A 120 -0.92 18.30 -7.34
N TYR A 121 -1.04 19.59 -7.68
CA TYR A 121 -0.85 20.67 -6.71
C TYR A 121 -1.82 20.57 -5.53
N ALA A 122 -3.11 20.38 -5.81
CA ALA A 122 -4.15 20.28 -4.78
C ALA A 122 -4.00 19.07 -3.86
N THR A 123 -3.23 18.06 -4.27
CA THR A 123 -2.92 16.89 -3.45
C THR A 123 -1.59 17.03 -2.71
N VAL A 124 -0.53 17.41 -3.41
CA VAL A 124 0.83 17.41 -2.85
C VAL A 124 1.05 18.59 -1.90
N ALA A 125 0.55 19.80 -2.23
CA ALA A 125 0.76 20.98 -1.40
C ALA A 125 0.21 20.82 0.03
N PRO A 126 -1.07 20.41 0.24
CA PRO A 126 -1.58 20.19 1.59
C PRO A 126 -0.94 19.00 2.31
N LEU A 127 -0.52 17.95 1.60
CA LEU A 127 0.16 16.82 2.24
C LEU A 127 1.58 17.18 2.69
N THR A 128 2.32 17.95 1.88
CA THR A 128 3.63 18.47 2.28
C THR A 128 3.50 19.38 3.50
N ALA A 129 2.54 20.32 3.46
CA ALA A 129 2.29 21.20 4.59
C ALA A 129 1.87 20.45 5.85
N LEU A 130 1.04 19.40 5.71
CA LEU A 130 0.67 18.52 6.80
C LEU A 130 1.89 17.84 7.44
N VAL A 131 2.75 17.23 6.62
CA VAL A 131 3.93 16.50 7.12
C VAL A 131 4.88 17.44 7.86
N VAL A 132 5.16 18.63 7.31
CA VAL A 132 6.03 19.61 7.98
C VAL A 132 5.38 20.13 9.27
N ALA A 133 4.08 20.41 9.26
CA ALA A 133 3.36 20.81 10.48
C ALA A 133 3.36 19.69 11.54
N MET A 134 3.20 18.43 11.15
CA MET A 134 3.27 17.27 12.05
C MET A 134 4.66 17.12 12.69
N THR A 135 5.73 17.23 11.91
CA THR A 135 7.11 17.12 12.43
C THR A 135 7.44 18.27 13.37
N SER A 136 7.01 19.48 13.03
CA SER A 136 7.20 20.66 13.87
C SER A 136 6.38 20.59 15.17
N LEU A 137 5.12 20.13 15.10
CA LEU A 137 4.29 19.91 16.28
C LEU A 137 4.90 18.84 17.20
N HIS A 138 5.43 17.75 16.60
CA HIS A 138 6.12 16.72 17.36
C HIS A 138 7.33 17.31 18.11
N GLY A 139 8.14 18.14 17.47
CA GLY A 139 9.28 18.84 18.10
C GLY A 139 8.84 19.71 19.27
N VAL A 140 7.80 20.52 19.09
CA VAL A 140 7.26 21.40 20.16
C VAL A 140 6.71 20.59 21.34
N VAL A 141 5.90 19.55 21.07
CA VAL A 141 5.28 18.73 22.13
C VAL A 141 6.32 17.89 22.85
N SER A 142 7.26 17.27 22.15
CA SER A 142 8.30 16.46 22.78
C SER A 142 9.24 17.30 23.65
N ALA A 143 9.60 18.52 23.22
CA ALA A 143 10.36 19.44 24.02
C ALA A 143 9.62 19.88 25.30
N ALA A 144 8.32 20.16 25.17
CA ALA A 144 7.48 20.53 26.32
C ALA A 144 7.31 19.38 27.33
N LEU A 145 7.18 18.14 26.86
CA LEU A 145 7.02 16.96 27.73
C LEU A 145 8.33 16.49 28.36
N ALA A 146 9.48 16.73 27.72
CA ALA A 146 10.81 16.32 28.21
C ALA A 146 11.53 17.42 28.99
N ASP A 147 10.87 18.53 29.30
CA ASP A 147 11.44 19.72 29.96
C ASP A 147 12.72 20.23 29.28
N HIS A 148 12.73 20.16 27.95
CA HIS A 148 13.82 20.66 27.14
C HIS A 148 13.63 22.15 26.80
N ARG A 149 14.71 22.82 26.43
CA ARG A 149 14.64 24.21 25.98
C ARG A 149 13.67 24.34 24.81
N PHE A 150 12.82 25.33 24.92
CA PHE A 150 11.87 25.70 23.86
C PHE A 150 12.61 26.02 22.56
N ASP A 151 12.25 25.29 21.50
CA ASP A 151 12.76 25.52 20.13
C ASP A 151 11.80 26.44 19.38
N GLY A 152 12.17 27.72 19.30
CA GLY A 152 11.40 28.72 18.57
C GLY A 152 11.31 28.45 17.07
N SER A 153 12.25 27.70 16.50
CA SER A 153 12.23 27.31 15.09
C SER A 153 11.11 26.28 14.80
N ALA A 154 10.96 25.32 15.67
CA ALA A 154 9.89 24.33 15.56
C ALA A 154 8.49 24.98 15.68
N LEU A 155 8.33 25.94 16.59
CA LEU A 155 7.06 26.67 16.73
C LEU A 155 6.75 27.53 15.50
N SER A 156 7.74 28.24 14.97
CA SER A 156 7.54 29.07 13.78
C SER A 156 7.17 28.26 12.55
N GLN A 157 7.84 27.15 12.33
CA GLN A 157 7.50 26.18 11.27
C GLN A 157 6.09 25.64 11.46
N LEU A 158 5.71 25.24 12.68
CA LEU A 158 4.37 24.76 12.97
C LEU A 158 3.31 25.80 12.58
N VAL A 159 3.47 27.06 13.00
CA VAL A 159 2.49 28.13 12.72
C VAL A 159 2.34 28.36 11.23
N VAL A 160 3.45 28.50 10.51
CA VAL A 160 3.40 28.78 9.06
C VAL A 160 2.85 27.60 8.27
N TRP A 161 3.38 26.39 8.51
CA TRP A 161 2.98 25.22 7.73
C TRP A 161 1.57 24.74 8.09
N PHE A 162 1.13 24.92 9.32
CA PHE A 162 -0.26 24.67 9.70
C PHE A 162 -1.22 25.65 8.99
N ALA A 163 -0.86 26.92 8.89
CA ALA A 163 -1.63 27.90 8.13
C ALA A 163 -1.69 27.54 6.63
N VAL A 164 -0.55 27.16 6.05
CA VAL A 164 -0.48 26.67 4.65
C VAL A 164 -1.39 25.45 4.47
N TRP A 165 -1.31 24.48 5.39
CA TRP A 165 -2.17 23.30 5.35
C TRP A 165 -3.66 23.68 5.43
N LEU A 166 -4.04 24.54 6.34
CA LEU A 166 -5.44 24.95 6.55
C LEU A 166 -6.01 25.66 5.30
N VAL A 167 -5.22 26.55 4.69
CA VAL A 167 -5.62 27.23 3.45
C VAL A 167 -5.83 26.22 2.32
N HIS A 168 -4.90 25.28 2.12
CA HIS A 168 -5.01 24.28 1.06
C HIS A 168 -6.09 23.23 1.35
N TRP A 169 -6.31 22.87 2.62
CA TRP A 169 -7.42 22.02 3.04
C TRP A 169 -8.77 22.63 2.69
N THR A 170 -8.97 23.91 3.04
CA THR A 170 -10.21 24.61 2.75
C THR A 170 -10.40 24.85 1.25
N MET A 171 -9.33 25.13 0.52
CA MET A 171 -9.34 25.24 -0.93
C MET A 171 -9.73 23.90 -1.59
N ALA A 172 -9.07 22.80 -1.22
CA ALA A 172 -9.37 21.47 -1.74
C ALA A 172 -10.83 21.06 -1.44
N SER A 173 -11.34 21.38 -0.24
CA SER A 173 -12.72 21.05 0.15
C SER A 173 -13.78 21.82 -0.64
N ARG A 174 -13.45 22.99 -1.19
CA ARG A 174 -14.37 23.83 -1.96
C ARG A 174 -14.24 23.67 -3.47
N MET A 175 -13.06 23.27 -3.97
CA MET A 175 -12.73 23.30 -5.40
C MET A 175 -12.55 21.92 -6.02
N LEU A 176 -12.39 20.86 -5.23
CA LEU A 176 -12.27 19.50 -5.74
C LEU A 176 -13.58 18.74 -5.57
N ASP A 177 -13.96 18.01 -6.62
CA ASP A 177 -15.02 17.02 -6.55
C ASP A 177 -14.68 15.92 -5.54
N ALA A 178 -15.70 15.28 -4.96
CA ALA A 178 -15.53 14.24 -3.94
C ALA A 178 -14.58 13.11 -4.37
N ASP A 179 -14.68 12.68 -5.63
CA ASP A 179 -13.85 11.59 -6.18
C ASP A 179 -12.37 11.99 -6.28
N ARG A 180 -12.07 13.24 -6.66
CA ARG A 180 -10.69 13.74 -6.77
C ARG A 180 -10.06 14.01 -5.42
N ARG A 181 -10.86 14.51 -4.48
CA ARG A 181 -10.42 14.75 -3.11
C ARG A 181 -10.07 13.44 -2.37
N GLN A 182 -10.66 12.33 -2.79
CA GLN A 182 -10.47 11.04 -2.14
C GLN A 182 -9.00 10.59 -2.11
N GLY A 183 -8.22 10.85 -3.16
CA GLY A 183 -6.78 10.56 -3.18
C GLY A 183 -6.00 11.28 -2.07
N GLN A 184 -6.27 12.58 -1.87
CA GLN A 184 -5.69 13.36 -0.77
C GLN A 184 -6.11 12.79 0.60
N LEU A 185 -7.40 12.43 0.75
CA LEU A 185 -7.92 11.89 2.00
C LEU A 185 -7.31 10.53 2.34
N VAL A 186 -7.13 9.65 1.35
CA VAL A 186 -6.46 8.35 1.52
C VAL A 186 -5.02 8.53 1.97
N LEU A 187 -4.25 9.40 1.30
CA LEU A 187 -2.86 9.64 1.66
C LEU A 187 -2.71 10.26 3.05
N GLY A 188 -3.55 11.24 3.38
CA GLY A 188 -3.59 11.82 4.72
C GLY A 188 -4.00 10.80 5.80
N SER A 189 -4.95 9.89 5.48
CA SER A 189 -5.34 8.79 6.36
C SER A 189 -4.20 7.79 6.59
N LEU A 190 -3.41 7.49 5.55
CA LEU A 190 -2.22 6.64 5.65
C LEU A 190 -1.17 7.25 6.57
N ILE A 191 -0.86 8.53 6.39
CA ILE A 191 0.09 9.28 7.24
C ILE A 191 -0.42 9.28 8.69
N GLY A 192 -1.70 9.64 8.89
CA GLY A 192 -2.30 9.69 10.22
C GLY A 192 -2.34 8.33 10.91
N LEU A 193 -2.76 7.27 10.23
CA LEU A 193 -2.80 5.91 10.79
C LEU A 193 -1.39 5.41 11.13
N GLY A 194 -0.44 5.55 10.20
CA GLY A 194 0.94 5.11 10.42
C GLY A 194 1.58 5.80 11.63
N THR A 195 1.41 7.13 11.74
CA THR A 195 1.92 7.90 12.87
C THR A 195 1.20 7.52 14.18
N THR A 196 -0.13 7.35 14.15
CA THR A 196 -0.92 6.95 15.33
C THR A 196 -0.51 5.56 15.83
N VAL A 197 -0.43 4.58 14.94
CA VAL A 197 -0.04 3.22 15.29
C VAL A 197 1.38 3.17 15.83
N ALA A 198 2.34 3.84 15.18
CA ALA A 198 3.72 3.92 15.67
C ALA A 198 3.79 4.58 17.06
N GLY A 199 3.10 5.71 17.24
CA GLY A 199 3.05 6.41 18.52
C GLY A 199 2.45 5.56 19.63
N LEU A 200 1.33 4.86 19.36
CA LEU A 200 0.69 3.98 20.33
C LEU A 200 1.56 2.76 20.68
N VAL A 201 2.22 2.16 19.71
CA VAL A 201 3.15 1.04 19.96
C VAL A 201 4.32 1.49 20.83
N TRP A 202 4.92 2.63 20.54
CA TRP A 202 6.03 3.15 21.34
C TRP A 202 5.58 3.58 22.75
N LEU A 203 4.44 4.27 22.85
CA LEU A 203 3.92 4.71 24.14
C LEU A 203 3.56 3.51 25.03
N LEU A 204 2.82 2.55 24.49
CA LEU A 204 2.43 1.36 25.23
C LEU A 204 3.65 0.48 25.53
N GLY A 205 4.57 0.31 24.57
CA GLY A 205 5.81 -0.43 24.76
C GLY A 205 6.68 0.15 25.85
N ALA A 206 6.93 1.48 25.83
CA ALA A 206 7.70 2.16 26.87
C ALA A 206 6.99 2.12 28.23
N SER A 207 5.65 2.21 28.25
CA SER A 207 4.86 2.08 29.50
C SER A 207 4.96 0.66 30.07
N LEU A 208 4.84 -0.36 29.24
CA LEU A 208 5.00 -1.76 29.67
C LEU A 208 6.42 -2.04 30.15
N ASP A 209 7.42 -1.50 29.44
CA ASP A 209 8.84 -1.63 29.83
C ASP A 209 9.09 -1.02 31.21
N SER A 210 8.55 0.18 31.47
CA SER A 210 8.67 0.84 32.78
C SER A 210 7.95 0.14 33.93
N LEU A 211 6.91 -0.66 33.63
CA LEU A 211 6.12 -1.40 34.62
C LEU A 211 6.67 -2.80 34.90
N LEU A 212 7.24 -3.45 33.87
CA LEU A 212 7.62 -4.86 33.93
C LEU A 212 9.11 -5.08 34.17
N VAL A 213 9.96 -4.09 33.78
CA VAL A 213 11.40 -4.21 33.88
C VAL A 213 11.88 -3.29 35.01
N ASP A 214 12.21 -3.87 36.16
CA ASP A 214 12.81 -3.14 37.26
C ASP A 214 14.28 -2.80 36.95
N ARG A 215 14.49 -1.59 36.42
CA ARG A 215 15.82 -1.05 36.14
C ARG A 215 16.33 -0.23 37.32
N ALA A 216 16.59 -0.88 38.43
CA ALA A 216 17.05 -0.25 39.67
C ALA A 216 18.32 0.61 39.54
N SER A 217 18.94 0.73 38.38
CA SER A 217 20.25 1.38 38.19
C SER A 217 20.35 2.39 37.06
N THR A 218 19.31 2.66 36.31
CA THR A 218 19.33 3.62 35.20
C THR A 218 18.87 4.99 35.68
N LEU A 219 19.70 6.00 35.48
CA LEU A 219 19.40 7.39 35.83
C LEU A 219 18.04 7.82 35.28
N LEU A 220 17.11 8.27 36.12
CA LEU A 220 15.73 8.65 35.84
C LEU A 220 15.56 9.60 34.64
N VAL A 221 16.56 10.41 34.34
CA VAL A 221 16.54 11.37 33.22
C VAL A 221 16.51 10.67 31.85
N GLN A 222 17.11 9.48 31.72
CA GLN A 222 17.18 8.77 30.44
C GLN A 222 15.91 8.00 30.10
N GLN A 223 15.06 7.72 31.09
CA GLN A 223 13.77 7.00 30.88
C GLN A 223 12.62 7.89 30.42
N GLN A 224 12.66 9.19 30.73
CA GLN A 224 11.55 10.11 30.40
C GLN A 224 11.52 10.51 28.91
N GLN A 225 12.68 10.54 28.23
CA GLN A 225 12.75 10.95 26.82
C GLN A 225 11.98 10.04 25.84
N PRO A 226 12.05 8.70 25.93
CA PRO A 226 11.29 7.83 25.05
C PRO A 226 9.78 7.97 25.21
N LEU A 227 9.29 8.13 26.47
CA LEU A 227 7.88 8.33 26.77
C LEU A 227 7.36 9.67 26.22
N ALA A 228 8.14 10.75 26.41
CA ALA A 228 7.79 12.07 25.88
C ALA A 228 7.70 12.08 24.35
N GLN A 229 8.65 11.45 23.66
CA GLN A 229 8.63 11.34 22.21
C GLN A 229 7.48 10.46 21.70
N ALA A 230 7.19 9.35 22.37
CA ALA A 230 6.08 8.48 22.05
C ALA A 230 4.74 9.18 22.25
N ALA A 231 4.56 9.88 23.36
CA ALA A 231 3.38 10.68 23.64
C ALA A 231 3.20 11.81 22.60
N ALA A 232 4.27 12.53 22.25
CA ALA A 232 4.24 13.54 21.21
C ALA A 232 3.81 12.95 19.85
N THR A 233 4.28 11.75 19.52
CA THR A 233 3.87 11.06 18.29
C THR A 233 2.37 10.73 18.26
N VAL A 234 1.80 10.30 19.40
CA VAL A 234 0.36 10.05 19.54
C VAL A 234 -0.43 11.36 19.41
N VAL A 235 0.01 12.43 20.11
CA VAL A 235 -0.63 13.75 20.06
C VAL A 235 -0.68 14.31 18.64
N VAL A 236 0.33 14.02 17.83
CA VAL A 236 0.39 14.45 16.43
C VAL A 236 -0.43 13.53 15.52
N GLY A 237 -0.30 12.21 15.66
CA GLY A 237 -0.89 11.23 14.75
C GLY A 237 -2.41 11.14 14.87
N VAL A 238 -2.94 11.08 16.11
CA VAL A 238 -4.37 10.88 16.37
C VAL A 238 -5.24 11.96 15.73
N PRO A 239 -4.99 13.27 15.91
CA PRO A 239 -5.80 14.31 15.28
C PRO A 239 -5.81 14.22 13.75
N VAL A 240 -4.67 13.91 13.14
CA VAL A 240 -4.56 13.76 11.68
C VAL A 240 -5.40 12.57 11.22
N TRP A 241 -5.29 11.42 11.87
CA TRP A 241 -6.09 10.25 11.53
C TRP A 241 -7.60 10.51 11.74
N VAL A 242 -7.98 11.19 12.82
CA VAL A 242 -9.37 11.58 13.11
C VAL A 242 -9.92 12.48 12.00
N VAL A 243 -9.18 13.50 11.57
CA VAL A 243 -9.64 14.46 10.54
C VAL A 243 -9.73 13.79 9.17
N TYR A 244 -8.70 13.10 8.76
CA TYR A 244 -8.65 12.53 7.41
C TYR A 244 -9.48 11.26 7.27
N TRP A 245 -9.41 10.37 8.26
CA TRP A 245 -10.13 9.11 8.24
C TRP A 245 -11.52 9.19 8.87
N LEU A 246 -11.60 9.41 10.19
CA LEU A 246 -12.89 9.28 10.91
C LEU A 246 -13.92 10.31 10.44
N ARG A 247 -13.52 11.57 10.23
CA ARG A 247 -14.46 12.64 9.84
C ARG A 247 -14.69 12.73 8.34
N SER A 248 -13.70 12.36 7.52
CA SER A 248 -13.75 12.66 6.09
C SER A 248 -13.90 11.42 5.19
N LEU A 249 -13.13 10.34 5.44
CA LEU A 249 -13.04 9.21 4.53
C LEU A 249 -13.89 7.99 4.96
N SER A 250 -14.07 7.74 6.26
CA SER A 250 -14.76 6.53 6.75
C SER A 250 -16.21 6.42 6.27
N GLY A 251 -16.93 7.54 6.25
CA GLY A 251 -18.30 7.66 5.76
C GLY A 251 -18.43 8.03 4.28
N ALA A 252 -17.31 8.21 3.56
CA ALA A 252 -17.33 8.59 2.15
C ALA A 252 -17.75 7.42 1.25
N ARG A 253 -18.04 7.75 -0.03
CA ARG A 253 -18.37 6.76 -1.06
C ARG A 253 -17.24 5.73 -1.18
N ARG A 254 -17.59 4.45 -1.18
CA ARG A 254 -16.66 3.32 -1.26
C ARG A 254 -16.14 3.16 -2.70
N THR A 255 -15.02 3.77 -2.99
CA THR A 255 -14.32 3.66 -4.28
C THR A 255 -13.19 2.62 -4.19
N PRO A 256 -12.56 2.24 -5.30
CA PRO A 256 -11.36 1.40 -5.29
C PRO A 256 -10.24 1.96 -4.40
N LEU A 257 -10.08 3.30 -4.31
CA LEU A 257 -9.09 3.94 -3.42
C LEU A 257 -9.44 3.75 -1.94
N TRP A 258 -10.72 3.83 -1.58
CA TRP A 258 -11.18 3.55 -0.22
C TRP A 258 -10.83 2.11 0.19
N PHE A 259 -11.11 1.14 -0.67
CA PHE A 259 -10.74 -0.27 -0.44
C PHE A 259 -9.22 -0.47 -0.43
N GLY A 260 -8.48 0.26 -1.26
CA GLY A 260 -7.01 0.27 -1.29
C GLY A 260 -6.37 0.77 0.01
N TYR A 261 -7.08 1.57 0.81
CA TYR A 261 -6.66 1.92 2.17
C TYR A 261 -7.10 0.86 3.19
N VAL A 262 -8.41 0.55 3.24
CA VAL A 262 -8.98 -0.27 4.32
C VAL A 262 -8.43 -1.69 4.32
N LEU A 263 -8.33 -2.35 3.15
CA LEU A 263 -7.94 -3.75 3.08
C LEU A 263 -6.44 -3.99 3.32
N PRO A 264 -5.51 -3.45 2.48
CA PRO A 264 -4.11 -3.78 2.66
C PRO A 264 -3.50 -3.09 3.88
N VAL A 265 -3.90 -1.85 4.18
CA VAL A 265 -3.27 -1.08 5.27
C VAL A 265 -4.04 -1.23 6.57
N GLY A 266 -5.34 -0.89 6.57
CA GLY A 266 -6.17 -0.93 7.77
C GLY A 266 -6.29 -2.34 8.33
N VAL A 267 -6.66 -3.32 7.51
CA VAL A 267 -6.86 -4.71 7.96
C VAL A 267 -5.57 -5.53 7.82
N GLY A 268 -4.94 -5.52 6.64
CA GLY A 268 -3.74 -6.30 6.37
C GLY A 268 -2.54 -5.88 7.19
N GLY A 269 -2.19 -4.59 7.15
CA GLY A 269 -1.05 -4.04 7.88
C GLY A 269 -1.19 -4.18 9.39
N SER A 270 -2.40 -3.97 9.92
CA SER A 270 -2.66 -4.15 11.35
C SER A 270 -2.55 -5.62 11.79
N LEU A 271 -3.02 -6.56 10.98
CA LEU A 271 -2.86 -7.98 11.27
C LEU A 271 -1.38 -8.39 11.20
N VAL A 272 -0.63 -7.92 10.21
CA VAL A 272 0.82 -8.17 10.11
C VAL A 272 1.53 -7.66 11.37
N LEU A 273 1.20 -6.45 11.83
CA LEU A 273 1.78 -5.88 13.05
C LEU A 273 1.50 -6.78 14.27
N ALA A 274 0.26 -7.24 14.44
CA ALA A 274 -0.11 -8.13 15.54
C ALA A 274 0.61 -9.49 15.45
N VAL A 275 0.67 -10.07 14.26
CA VAL A 275 1.33 -11.37 14.01
C VAL A 275 2.83 -11.29 14.26
N VAL A 276 3.49 -10.24 13.78
CA VAL A 276 4.93 -10.03 14.02
C VAL A 276 5.20 -9.86 15.52
N GLY A 277 4.41 -9.03 16.22
CA GLY A 277 4.53 -8.89 17.67
C GLY A 277 4.34 -10.20 18.42
N ALA A 278 3.29 -10.97 18.09
CA ALA A 278 3.02 -12.27 18.69
C ALA A 278 4.16 -13.28 18.40
N SER A 279 4.71 -13.27 17.20
CA SER A 279 5.84 -14.13 16.85
C SER A 279 7.09 -13.79 17.66
N ILE A 280 7.39 -12.51 17.86
CA ILE A 280 8.53 -12.06 18.68
C ILE A 280 8.36 -12.52 20.15
N VAL A 281 7.18 -12.28 20.75
CA VAL A 281 6.90 -12.70 22.12
C VAL A 281 7.00 -14.21 22.27
N LEU A 282 6.38 -14.96 21.36
CA LEU A 282 6.44 -16.44 21.38
C LEU A 282 7.86 -16.95 21.19
N TYR A 283 8.62 -16.37 20.27
CA TYR A 283 10.02 -16.73 20.05
C TYR A 283 10.87 -16.52 21.31
N GLN A 284 10.79 -15.33 21.93
CA GLN A 284 11.53 -15.04 23.16
C GLN A 284 11.16 -16.02 24.29
N LEU A 285 9.87 -16.34 24.40
CA LEU A 285 9.40 -17.33 25.39
C LEU A 285 9.97 -18.73 25.11
N LEU A 286 9.95 -19.19 23.88
CA LEU A 286 10.48 -20.49 23.50
C LEU A 286 12.00 -20.57 23.70
N VAL A 287 12.73 -19.51 23.34
CA VAL A 287 14.19 -19.46 23.57
C VAL A 287 14.51 -19.47 25.07
N TRP A 288 13.72 -18.77 25.89
CA TRP A 288 13.90 -18.79 27.35
C TRP A 288 13.66 -20.16 27.97
N LEU A 289 12.64 -20.87 27.49
CA LEU A 289 12.22 -22.16 28.08
C LEU A 289 13.07 -23.34 27.62
N ILE A 290 13.46 -23.40 26.35
CA ILE A 290 14.07 -24.56 25.72
C ILE A 290 15.25 -24.26 24.81
N GLY A 291 15.52 -22.98 24.53
CA GLY A 291 16.60 -22.51 23.66
C GLY A 291 17.84 -22.10 24.45
N GLU A 292 18.66 -21.30 23.77
CA GLU A 292 19.90 -20.72 24.32
C GLU A 292 19.69 -19.21 24.45
N PRO A 293 19.23 -18.70 25.62
CA PRO A 293 18.99 -17.28 25.80
C PRO A 293 20.30 -16.49 25.77
N ALA A 294 20.28 -15.30 25.14
CA ALA A 294 21.44 -14.43 25.03
C ALA A 294 21.93 -13.91 26.40
N SER A 295 21.08 -13.94 27.42
CA SER A 295 21.40 -13.58 28.80
C SER A 295 20.66 -14.46 29.77
N THR A 296 21.28 -14.77 30.89
CA THR A 296 20.68 -15.48 32.03
C THR A 296 19.73 -14.57 32.84
N GLN A 297 19.80 -13.25 32.63
CA GLN A 297 18.88 -12.28 33.26
C GLN A 297 17.61 -12.14 32.43
N ALA A 298 16.46 -12.46 32.99
CA ALA A 298 15.16 -12.37 32.32
C ALA A 298 14.87 -10.96 31.78
N ALA A 299 15.19 -9.90 32.54
CA ALA A 299 14.99 -8.52 32.14
C ALA A 299 15.75 -8.17 30.84
N GLN A 300 16.96 -8.70 30.67
CA GLN A 300 17.77 -8.46 29.48
C GLN A 300 17.32 -9.33 28.30
N HIS A 301 16.92 -10.59 28.57
CA HIS A 301 16.41 -11.47 27.52
C HIS A 301 15.10 -10.96 26.93
N PHE A 302 14.18 -10.49 27.78
CA PHE A 302 12.85 -10.02 27.37
C PHE A 302 12.80 -8.49 27.11
N GLU A 303 13.94 -7.82 26.91
CA GLU A 303 13.99 -6.37 26.65
C GLU A 303 13.06 -5.93 25.49
N GLY A 304 12.90 -6.73 24.45
CA GLY A 304 12.03 -6.43 23.32
C GLY A 304 10.55 -6.84 23.52
N ALA A 305 10.22 -7.65 24.55
CA ALA A 305 8.88 -8.17 24.75
C ALA A 305 7.80 -7.10 25.02
N PRO A 306 8.07 -6.02 25.79
CA PRO A 306 7.09 -4.95 25.99
C PRO A 306 6.66 -4.30 24.66
N THR A 307 7.60 -3.98 23.79
CA THR A 307 7.29 -3.39 22.47
C THR A 307 6.58 -4.39 21.57
N ALA A 308 6.99 -5.66 21.57
CA ALA A 308 6.32 -6.71 20.82
C ALA A 308 4.89 -6.95 21.31
N GLY A 309 4.65 -6.95 22.62
CA GLY A 309 3.31 -7.01 23.22
C GLY A 309 2.45 -5.81 22.84
N ALA A 310 3.03 -4.61 22.81
CA ALA A 310 2.36 -3.41 22.32
C ALA A 310 1.95 -3.54 20.83
N CYS A 311 2.80 -4.13 19.98
CA CYS A 311 2.46 -4.43 18.58
C CYS A 311 1.26 -5.38 18.48
N VAL A 312 1.17 -6.40 19.35
CA VAL A 312 0.01 -7.31 19.39
C VAL A 312 -1.26 -6.54 19.72
N ILE A 313 -1.24 -5.75 20.79
CA ILE A 313 -2.44 -5.04 21.29
C ILE A 313 -2.90 -4.01 20.25
N VAL A 314 -2.00 -3.10 19.84
CA VAL A 314 -2.33 -2.03 18.90
C VAL A 314 -2.73 -2.59 17.54
N GLY A 315 -2.01 -3.60 17.04
CA GLY A 315 -2.33 -4.29 15.81
C GLY A 315 -3.70 -4.98 15.85
N ALA A 316 -4.01 -5.70 16.92
CA ALA A 316 -5.29 -6.38 17.09
C ALA A 316 -6.47 -5.38 17.17
N VAL A 317 -6.32 -4.29 17.92
CA VAL A 317 -7.35 -3.24 18.04
C VAL A 317 -7.58 -2.54 16.70
N SER A 318 -6.50 -2.16 16.02
CA SER A 318 -6.58 -1.52 14.70
C SER A 318 -7.19 -2.46 13.66
N TRP A 319 -6.79 -3.73 13.64
CA TRP A 319 -7.38 -4.75 12.78
C TRP A 319 -8.88 -4.94 13.05
N TRP A 320 -9.27 -5.09 14.32
CA TRP A 320 -10.67 -5.24 14.70
C TRP A 320 -11.51 -4.05 14.24
N TYR A 321 -11.04 -2.83 14.48
CA TYR A 321 -11.72 -1.60 14.07
C TYR A 321 -11.93 -1.55 12.55
N HIS A 322 -10.86 -1.69 11.75
CA HIS A 322 -10.97 -1.60 10.29
C HIS A 322 -11.80 -2.74 9.69
N ARG A 323 -11.77 -3.92 10.31
CA ARG A 323 -12.63 -5.03 9.95
C ARG A 323 -14.11 -4.70 10.18
N GLN A 324 -14.48 -4.06 11.29
CA GLN A 324 -15.87 -3.65 11.56
C GLN A 324 -16.36 -2.62 10.54
N VAL A 325 -15.52 -1.61 10.23
CA VAL A 325 -15.82 -0.62 9.18
C VAL A 325 -16.03 -1.29 7.83
N PHE A 326 -15.29 -2.34 7.56
CA PHE A 326 -15.42 -3.11 6.32
C PHE A 326 -16.71 -3.95 6.29
N THR A 327 -17.03 -4.71 7.35
CA THR A 327 -18.15 -5.67 7.38
C THR A 327 -19.51 -5.02 7.58
N GLY A 328 -19.58 -3.84 8.17
CA GLY A 328 -20.83 -3.16 8.57
C GLY A 328 -21.72 -2.66 7.43
N ALA A 329 -21.50 -3.06 6.16
CA ALA A 329 -22.13 -2.37 5.04
C ALA A 329 -22.64 -3.21 3.88
N THR A 330 -22.55 -4.55 3.89
CA THR A 330 -23.05 -5.32 2.73
C THR A 330 -23.54 -6.71 3.11
N PRO A 331 -24.78 -7.08 2.71
CA PRO A 331 -25.33 -8.41 2.94
C PRO A 331 -24.85 -9.49 1.96
N ALA A 332 -24.20 -9.12 0.86
CA ALA A 332 -23.73 -10.08 -0.14
C ALA A 332 -22.21 -10.28 -0.06
N ARG A 333 -21.72 -11.51 -0.32
CA ARG A 333 -20.30 -11.81 -0.48
C ARG A 333 -19.77 -11.08 -1.72
N MET A 334 -19.22 -9.90 -1.51
CA MET A 334 -18.68 -9.07 -2.58
C MET A 334 -17.24 -9.49 -2.92
N GLU A 335 -16.80 -9.16 -4.13
CA GLU A 335 -15.41 -9.37 -4.60
C GLU A 335 -14.38 -8.83 -3.59
N VAL A 336 -14.73 -7.79 -2.87
CA VAL A 336 -13.89 -7.19 -1.83
C VAL A 336 -13.66 -8.12 -0.64
N THR A 337 -14.67 -8.90 -0.21
CA THR A 337 -14.49 -9.90 0.86
C THR A 337 -13.57 -11.02 0.40
N ARG A 338 -13.66 -11.41 -0.87
CA ARG A 338 -12.75 -12.37 -1.49
C ARG A 338 -11.32 -11.85 -1.45
N VAL A 339 -11.07 -10.62 -1.94
CA VAL A 339 -9.74 -9.99 -1.89
C VAL A 339 -9.16 -10.01 -0.48
N TYR A 340 -9.96 -9.65 0.53
CA TYR A 340 -9.54 -9.69 1.92
C TYR A 340 -9.12 -11.10 2.37
N GLU A 341 -9.96 -12.11 2.16
CA GLU A 341 -9.68 -13.48 2.60
C GLU A 341 -8.44 -14.07 1.92
N TYR A 342 -8.28 -13.83 0.62
CA TYR A 342 -7.10 -14.26 -0.13
C TYR A 342 -5.83 -13.50 0.28
N LEU A 343 -5.92 -12.20 0.54
CA LEU A 343 -4.79 -11.41 1.04
C LEU A 343 -4.30 -11.92 2.38
N MET A 344 -5.23 -12.18 3.31
CA MET A 344 -4.89 -12.71 4.64
C MET A 344 -4.30 -14.12 4.56
N ALA A 345 -4.88 -14.99 3.73
CA ALA A 345 -4.33 -16.32 3.47
C ALA A 345 -2.91 -16.23 2.87
N GLY A 346 -2.68 -15.33 1.92
CA GLY A 346 -1.36 -15.14 1.30
C GLY A 346 -0.29 -14.68 2.29
N ILE A 347 -0.59 -13.70 3.13
CA ILE A 347 0.33 -13.19 4.16
C ILE A 347 0.68 -14.30 5.16
N ALA A 348 -0.33 -15.02 5.65
CA ALA A 348 -0.13 -16.11 6.60
C ALA A 348 0.67 -17.28 5.99
N LEU A 349 0.41 -17.61 4.72
CA LEU A 349 1.16 -18.64 3.99
C LEU A 349 2.63 -18.25 3.79
N LEU A 350 2.90 -16.95 3.52
CA LEU A 350 4.27 -16.46 3.39
C LEU A 350 5.04 -16.62 4.71
N ALA A 351 4.41 -16.28 5.85
CA ALA A 351 5.02 -16.49 7.17
C ALA A 351 5.30 -17.98 7.42
N ALA A 352 4.34 -18.86 7.11
CA ALA A 352 4.53 -20.30 7.22
C ALA A 352 5.65 -20.84 6.29
N ALA A 353 5.75 -20.32 5.06
CA ALA A 353 6.79 -20.70 4.11
C ALA A 353 8.19 -20.35 4.61
N VAL A 354 8.35 -19.14 5.16
CA VAL A 354 9.60 -18.72 5.82
C VAL A 354 9.89 -19.63 7.00
N GLY A 355 8.89 -19.97 7.82
CA GLY A 355 9.02 -20.90 8.93
C GLY A 355 9.51 -22.27 8.48
N VAL A 356 8.92 -22.88 7.45
CA VAL A 356 9.39 -24.15 6.86
C VAL A 356 10.84 -24.04 6.41
N THR A 357 11.17 -22.96 5.70
CA THR A 357 12.54 -22.74 5.21
C THR A 357 13.54 -22.70 6.38
N MET A 358 13.24 -21.97 7.45
CA MET A 358 14.12 -21.87 8.63
C MET A 358 14.25 -23.21 9.37
N VAL A 359 13.16 -23.97 9.50
CA VAL A 359 13.18 -25.31 10.12
C VAL A 359 14.08 -26.25 9.32
N VAL A 360 13.93 -26.29 7.99
CA VAL A 360 14.77 -27.14 7.13
C VAL A 360 16.23 -26.73 7.21
N VAL A 361 16.54 -25.43 7.20
CA VAL A 361 17.91 -24.92 7.35
C VAL A 361 18.50 -25.38 8.69
N ALA A 362 17.79 -25.17 9.80
CA ALA A 362 18.25 -25.54 11.14
C ALA A 362 18.44 -27.08 11.29
N LEU A 363 17.57 -27.88 10.66
CA LEU A 363 17.72 -29.33 10.63
C LEU A 363 18.99 -29.77 9.89
N VAL A 364 19.26 -29.17 8.72
CA VAL A 364 20.51 -29.45 7.97
C VAL A 364 21.72 -29.03 8.80
N GLU A 365 21.69 -27.87 9.44
CA GLU A 365 22.78 -27.40 10.32
C GLU A 365 23.02 -28.31 11.53
N SER A 366 21.96 -28.93 12.08
CA SER A 366 22.09 -29.86 13.17
C SER A 366 22.66 -31.21 12.76
N LEU A 367 22.42 -31.66 11.51
CA LEU A 367 22.84 -32.94 10.99
C LEU A 367 24.23 -32.90 10.36
N VAL A 368 24.65 -31.78 9.83
CA VAL A 368 25.93 -31.58 9.13
C VAL A 368 26.80 -30.62 9.93
N PRO A 369 27.84 -31.09 10.64
CA PRO A 369 28.73 -30.23 11.41
C PRO A 369 29.43 -29.20 10.53
N ALA A 370 29.63 -27.98 11.06
CA ALA A 370 30.42 -26.98 10.38
C ALA A 370 31.91 -27.35 10.39
N ALA A 371 32.60 -27.10 9.27
CA ALA A 371 34.05 -27.30 9.19
C ALA A 371 34.83 -26.26 10.04
N ALA A 372 34.23 -25.11 10.34
CA ALA A 372 34.76 -24.09 11.22
C ALA A 372 33.74 -23.69 12.28
N VAL A 373 34.20 -23.18 13.41
CA VAL A 373 33.33 -22.69 14.49
C VAL A 373 32.62 -21.42 14.00
N GLU A 374 31.33 -21.52 13.72
CA GLU A 374 30.49 -20.36 13.43
C GLU A 374 30.16 -19.67 14.75
N VAL A 375 30.78 -18.49 14.97
CA VAL A 375 30.53 -17.68 16.17
C VAL A 375 29.21 -16.92 16.01
N GLY A 376 28.28 -17.15 16.95
CA GLY A 376 27.13 -16.24 17.14
C GLY A 376 25.75 -16.73 16.74
N THR A 377 25.57 -17.92 16.17
CA THR A 377 24.22 -18.45 15.83
C THR A 377 23.95 -19.80 16.49
N SER A 378 22.98 -19.83 17.40
CA SER A 378 22.47 -21.08 17.96
C SER A 378 21.53 -21.76 16.95
N VAL A 379 21.85 -23.01 16.59
CA VAL A 379 21.00 -23.85 15.72
C VAL A 379 19.63 -24.05 16.35
N VAL A 380 19.58 -24.22 17.69
CA VAL A 380 18.32 -24.37 18.43
C VAL A 380 17.48 -23.12 18.32
N ASN A 381 18.06 -21.94 18.49
CA ASN A 381 17.33 -20.68 18.37
C ASN A 381 16.83 -20.44 16.93
N SER A 382 17.60 -20.84 15.93
CA SER A 382 17.19 -20.80 14.52
C SER A 382 16.00 -21.73 14.26
N LEU A 383 16.02 -22.94 14.80
CA LEU A 383 14.90 -23.88 14.76
C LEU A 383 13.65 -23.29 15.42
N LEU A 384 13.81 -22.71 16.63
CA LEU A 384 12.69 -22.09 17.36
C LEU A 384 12.09 -20.90 16.61
N SER A 385 12.89 -20.12 15.89
CA SER A 385 12.40 -19.05 15.00
C SER A 385 11.49 -19.63 13.91
N GLY A 386 11.93 -20.69 13.22
CA GLY A 386 11.13 -21.35 12.20
C GLY A 386 9.85 -21.97 12.76
N VAL A 387 9.94 -22.66 13.89
CA VAL A 387 8.78 -23.24 14.59
C VAL A 387 7.79 -22.14 15.00
N THR A 388 8.27 -21.01 15.50
CA THR A 388 7.43 -19.87 15.87
C THR A 388 6.60 -19.37 14.68
N LEU A 389 7.26 -19.16 13.53
CA LEU A 389 6.57 -18.71 12.32
C LEU A 389 5.54 -19.73 11.80
N LEU A 390 5.83 -21.04 11.96
CA LEU A 390 4.88 -22.10 11.64
C LEU A 390 3.69 -22.13 12.60
N LEU A 391 3.93 -21.97 13.90
CA LEU A 391 2.87 -21.96 14.92
C LEU A 391 1.94 -20.75 14.79
N VAL A 392 2.44 -19.64 14.26
CA VAL A 392 1.62 -18.43 14.05
C VAL A 392 1.04 -18.41 12.63
N GLY A 393 1.86 -18.60 11.60
CA GLY A 393 1.46 -18.51 10.20
C GLY A 393 0.58 -19.67 9.75
N GLY A 394 0.89 -20.91 10.18
CA GLY A 394 0.17 -22.12 9.78
C GLY A 394 -1.32 -22.08 10.18
N PRO A 395 -1.66 -21.95 11.47
CA PRO A 395 -3.05 -21.86 11.91
C PRO A 395 -3.80 -20.69 11.29
N LEU A 396 -3.16 -19.52 11.16
CA LEU A 396 -3.77 -18.37 10.54
C LEU A 396 -4.10 -18.63 9.07
N TRP A 397 -3.18 -19.24 8.32
CA TRP A 397 -3.44 -19.67 6.95
C TRP A 397 -4.60 -20.67 6.88
N LEU A 398 -4.61 -21.69 7.74
CA LEU A 398 -5.68 -22.69 7.77
C LEU A 398 -7.06 -22.05 8.04
N VAL A 399 -7.14 -21.07 8.93
CA VAL A 399 -8.38 -20.34 9.22
C VAL A 399 -8.90 -19.61 7.97
N PHE A 400 -8.07 -18.83 7.29
CA PHE A 400 -8.50 -18.08 6.11
C PHE A 400 -8.72 -18.99 4.91
N TRP A 401 -7.84 -19.98 4.70
CA TRP A 401 -7.99 -20.92 3.61
C TRP A 401 -9.23 -21.82 3.76
N SER A 402 -9.57 -22.22 4.97
CA SER A 402 -10.82 -22.95 5.23
C SER A 402 -12.07 -22.11 4.97
N ARG A 403 -12.02 -20.79 5.21
CA ARG A 403 -13.12 -19.87 4.82
C ARG A 403 -13.25 -19.78 3.31
N VAL A 404 -12.16 -19.60 2.60
CA VAL A 404 -12.11 -19.65 1.14
C VAL A 404 -12.68 -20.97 0.61
N GLY A 405 -12.26 -22.11 1.18
CA GLY A 405 -12.75 -23.43 0.77
C GLY A 405 -14.24 -23.64 1.01
N ARG A 406 -14.78 -23.14 2.13
CA ARG A 406 -16.23 -23.15 2.38
C ARG A 406 -16.98 -22.32 1.36
N ALA A 407 -16.53 -21.11 1.15
CA ALA A 407 -17.13 -20.22 0.17
C ALA A 407 -17.11 -20.77 -1.25
N THR A 408 -16.05 -21.48 -1.64
CA THR A 408 -15.97 -22.13 -2.95
C THR A 408 -16.98 -23.28 -3.07
N ARG A 409 -17.24 -24.01 -1.99
CA ARG A 409 -18.25 -25.08 -1.98
C ARG A 409 -19.68 -24.54 -2.03
N ASP A 410 -19.93 -23.44 -1.29
CA ASP A 410 -21.27 -22.86 -1.15
C ASP A 410 -21.63 -21.95 -2.34
N GLY A 411 -20.63 -21.30 -2.96
CA GLY A 411 -20.81 -20.32 -4.04
C GLY A 411 -20.75 -20.89 -5.47
N GLY A 412 -20.46 -22.18 -5.63
CA GLY A 412 -20.51 -22.86 -6.92
C GLY A 412 -19.58 -22.29 -8.01
N PRO A 413 -20.00 -22.37 -9.30
CA PRO A 413 -19.16 -21.98 -10.44
C PRO A 413 -18.75 -20.51 -10.45
N GLU A 414 -19.56 -19.61 -9.90
CA GLU A 414 -19.24 -18.17 -9.83
C GLU A 414 -18.03 -17.88 -8.93
N GLU A 415 -17.93 -18.62 -7.82
CA GLU A 415 -16.80 -18.48 -6.90
C GLU A 415 -15.50 -19.04 -7.51
N LEU A 416 -15.59 -20.16 -8.23
CA LEU A 416 -14.49 -20.77 -8.98
C LEU A 416 -14.00 -19.90 -10.13
N ALA A 417 -14.90 -19.17 -10.79
CA ALA A 417 -14.60 -18.27 -11.90
C ALA A 417 -14.07 -16.90 -11.46
N SER A 418 -14.08 -16.59 -10.15
CA SER A 418 -13.67 -15.29 -9.62
C SER A 418 -12.26 -14.88 -10.08
N PRO A 419 -12.10 -13.64 -10.60
CA PRO A 419 -10.79 -13.11 -10.98
C PRO A 419 -9.79 -13.11 -9.81
N THR A 420 -10.25 -12.75 -8.60
CA THR A 420 -9.41 -12.71 -7.39
C THR A 420 -8.84 -14.08 -7.05
N ARG A 421 -9.64 -15.15 -7.10
CA ARG A 421 -9.18 -16.52 -6.90
C ARG A 421 -8.12 -16.91 -7.93
N ARG A 422 -8.38 -16.60 -9.19
CA ARG A 422 -7.45 -16.90 -10.28
C ARG A 422 -6.12 -16.16 -10.11
N ILE A 423 -6.16 -14.86 -9.79
CA ILE A 423 -4.96 -14.05 -9.54
C ILE A 423 -4.17 -14.63 -8.36
N TYR A 424 -4.82 -14.96 -7.24
CA TYR A 424 -4.17 -15.53 -6.07
C TYR A 424 -3.43 -16.84 -6.41
N LEU A 425 -4.13 -17.78 -7.05
CA LEU A 425 -3.54 -19.06 -7.45
C LEU A 425 -2.38 -18.87 -8.44
N PHE A 426 -2.53 -17.95 -9.42
CA PHE A 426 -1.47 -17.64 -10.38
C PHE A 426 -0.24 -17.00 -9.72
N VAL A 427 -0.45 -16.09 -8.77
CA VAL A 427 0.64 -15.45 -8.04
C VAL A 427 1.42 -16.48 -7.22
N LEU A 428 0.73 -17.33 -6.46
CA LEU A 428 1.40 -18.33 -5.63
C LEU A 428 2.09 -19.43 -6.46
N PHE A 429 1.41 -19.93 -7.46
CA PHE A 429 1.99 -20.90 -8.38
C PHE A 429 3.12 -20.29 -9.20
N GLY A 430 2.93 -19.08 -9.76
CA GLY A 430 3.90 -18.42 -10.63
C GLY A 430 5.14 -17.94 -9.89
N LEU A 431 4.97 -17.13 -8.83
CA LEU A 431 6.11 -16.63 -8.04
C LEU A 431 6.82 -17.76 -7.28
N GLY A 432 6.05 -18.69 -6.72
CA GLY A 432 6.61 -19.87 -6.06
C GLY A 432 7.39 -20.74 -7.04
N GLY A 433 6.90 -20.92 -8.28
CA GLY A 433 7.59 -21.63 -9.34
C GLY A 433 8.89 -20.95 -9.76
N VAL A 434 8.88 -19.61 -9.93
CA VAL A 434 10.11 -18.85 -10.22
C VAL A 434 11.12 -18.98 -9.09
N ALA A 435 10.68 -18.84 -7.83
CA ALA A 435 11.56 -18.99 -6.67
C ALA A 435 12.15 -20.42 -6.59
N ALA A 436 11.34 -21.44 -6.90
CA ALA A 436 11.82 -22.83 -6.96
C ALA A 436 12.89 -23.03 -8.04
N VAL A 437 12.68 -22.47 -9.24
CA VAL A 437 13.69 -22.53 -10.35
C VAL A 437 14.98 -21.84 -9.95
N VAL A 438 14.91 -20.65 -9.36
CA VAL A 438 16.09 -19.93 -8.88
C VAL A 438 16.81 -20.75 -7.81
N ALA A 439 16.08 -21.31 -6.86
CA ALA A 439 16.66 -22.16 -5.82
C ALA A 439 17.35 -23.41 -6.38
N VAL A 440 16.77 -24.08 -7.40
CA VAL A 440 17.42 -25.20 -8.10
C VAL A 440 18.71 -24.74 -8.77
N LEU A 441 18.70 -23.61 -9.47
CA LEU A 441 19.90 -23.10 -10.16
C LEU A 441 21.03 -22.79 -9.17
N VAL A 442 20.70 -22.16 -8.04
CA VAL A 442 21.68 -21.87 -6.97
C VAL A 442 22.21 -23.15 -6.35
N ALA A 443 21.34 -24.11 -6.02
CA ALA A 443 21.75 -25.40 -5.47
C ALA A 443 22.64 -26.17 -6.46
N ALA A 444 22.28 -26.22 -7.75
CA ALA A 444 23.06 -26.88 -8.77
C ALA A 444 24.42 -26.19 -8.97
N PHE A 445 24.46 -24.86 -8.94
CA PHE A 445 25.73 -24.11 -9.03
C PHE A 445 26.68 -24.48 -7.88
N LEU A 446 26.19 -24.43 -6.63
CA LEU A 446 27.00 -24.80 -5.45
C LEU A 446 27.48 -26.25 -5.52
N GLY A 447 26.60 -27.19 -5.89
CA GLY A 447 26.95 -28.59 -6.01
C GLY A 447 28.01 -28.87 -7.10
N ILE A 448 27.89 -28.21 -8.29
CA ILE A 448 28.85 -28.36 -9.37
C ILE A 448 30.19 -27.70 -8.99
N GLN A 449 30.15 -26.52 -8.37
CA GLN A 449 31.36 -25.84 -7.93
C GLN A 449 32.15 -26.68 -6.94
N ASP A 450 31.50 -27.27 -5.94
CA ASP A 450 32.14 -28.11 -4.94
C ASP A 450 32.68 -29.43 -5.56
N ALA A 451 31.89 -30.05 -6.43
CA ALA A 451 32.34 -31.25 -7.15
C ALA A 451 33.62 -31.03 -7.96
N LEU A 452 33.80 -29.83 -8.52
CA LEU A 452 35.01 -29.47 -9.30
C LEU A 452 36.20 -29.09 -8.41
N GLN A 453 35.97 -28.57 -7.22
CA GLN A 453 37.03 -28.06 -6.32
C GLN A 453 37.41 -29.06 -5.24
N ASN A 454 36.45 -29.69 -4.58
CA ASN A 454 36.63 -30.44 -3.35
C ASN A 454 36.24 -31.95 -3.44
N GLY A 455 35.66 -32.40 -4.54
CA GLY A 455 35.26 -33.78 -4.74
C GLY A 455 33.97 -34.21 -4.03
N PHE A 456 33.04 -33.27 -3.74
CA PHE A 456 31.76 -33.50 -3.08
C PHE A 456 31.89 -33.82 -1.57
N ASP A 457 32.13 -32.77 -0.80
CA ASP A 457 32.25 -32.83 0.65
C ASP A 457 30.89 -32.64 1.37
N ALA A 458 30.82 -33.02 2.63
CA ALA A 458 29.68 -32.74 3.51
C ALA A 458 29.39 -31.22 3.67
N GLN A 459 30.40 -30.37 3.47
CA GLN A 459 30.27 -28.94 3.51
C GLN A 459 29.33 -28.39 2.41
N VAL A 460 29.29 -29.00 1.23
CA VAL A 460 28.38 -28.58 0.15
C VAL A 460 26.92 -28.75 0.56
N VAL A 461 26.56 -29.78 1.33
CA VAL A 461 25.20 -29.99 1.84
C VAL A 461 24.80 -28.83 2.75
N ARG A 462 25.76 -28.36 3.57
CA ARG A 462 25.57 -27.20 4.44
C ARG A 462 25.42 -25.90 3.64
N GLU A 463 26.18 -25.71 2.58
CA GLU A 463 26.07 -24.54 1.68
C GLU A 463 24.75 -24.54 0.90
N MET A 464 24.29 -25.72 0.49
CA MET A 464 23.03 -25.87 -0.24
C MET A 464 21.78 -25.79 0.67
N ARG A 465 21.91 -25.73 2.01
CA ARG A 465 20.77 -25.76 2.95
C ARG A 465 19.69 -24.73 2.66
N VAL A 466 20.09 -23.49 2.33
CA VAL A 466 19.14 -22.41 2.07
C VAL A 466 18.40 -22.60 0.75
N PRO A 467 19.07 -22.78 -0.41
CA PRO A 467 18.36 -23.00 -1.66
C PRO A 467 17.51 -24.28 -1.65
N VAL A 468 17.97 -25.36 -1.00
CA VAL A 468 17.16 -26.59 -0.86
C VAL A 468 15.91 -26.33 0.00
N ALA A 469 16.04 -25.63 1.12
CA ALA A 469 14.90 -25.28 1.97
C ALA A 469 13.88 -24.40 1.24
N ILE A 470 14.33 -23.39 0.49
CA ILE A 470 13.47 -22.56 -0.37
C ILE A 470 12.77 -23.41 -1.43
N LEU A 471 13.51 -24.32 -2.08
CA LEU A 471 12.96 -25.22 -3.10
C LEU A 471 11.84 -26.09 -2.53
N LEU A 472 12.05 -26.68 -1.35
CA LEU A 472 11.06 -27.53 -0.67
C LEU A 472 9.80 -26.72 -0.30
N ALA A 473 9.97 -25.55 0.31
CA ALA A 473 8.86 -24.70 0.71
C ALA A 473 8.06 -24.20 -0.50
N THR A 474 8.75 -23.61 -1.49
CA THR A 474 8.10 -23.04 -2.68
C THR A 474 7.56 -24.11 -3.61
N GLY A 475 8.24 -25.27 -3.72
CA GLY A 475 7.77 -26.42 -4.48
C GLY A 475 6.48 -27.02 -3.90
N ALA A 476 6.39 -27.16 -2.57
CA ALA A 476 5.18 -27.61 -1.89
C ALA A 476 4.00 -26.63 -2.10
N ILE A 477 4.26 -25.33 -1.95
CA ILE A 477 3.24 -24.27 -2.15
C ILE A 477 2.76 -24.27 -3.60
N SER A 478 3.69 -24.25 -4.56
CA SER A 478 3.36 -24.23 -5.99
C SER A 478 2.63 -25.51 -6.40
N GLY A 479 3.09 -26.66 -5.96
CA GLY A 479 2.45 -27.96 -6.24
C GLY A 479 1.02 -28.01 -5.68
N TYR A 480 0.82 -27.62 -4.43
CA TYR A 480 -0.51 -27.59 -3.82
C TYR A 480 -1.46 -26.64 -4.58
N HIS A 481 -1.05 -25.40 -4.82
CA HIS A 481 -1.90 -24.42 -5.50
C HIS A 481 -2.12 -24.74 -6.98
N TRP A 482 -1.17 -25.41 -7.63
CA TRP A 482 -1.36 -25.99 -8.96
C TRP A 482 -2.44 -27.07 -8.99
N LEU A 483 -2.44 -27.98 -8.00
CA LEU A 483 -3.49 -29.00 -7.88
C LEU A 483 -4.85 -28.37 -7.66
N VAL A 484 -4.94 -27.34 -6.79
CA VAL A 484 -6.18 -26.58 -6.58
C VAL A 484 -6.63 -25.93 -7.87
N TYR A 485 -5.74 -25.24 -8.59
CA TYR A 485 -6.05 -24.60 -9.87
C TYR A 485 -6.53 -25.60 -10.93
N ARG A 486 -5.87 -26.74 -11.03
CA ARG A 486 -6.24 -27.81 -11.95
C ARG A 486 -7.63 -28.37 -11.61
N HIS A 487 -7.91 -28.58 -10.32
CA HIS A 487 -9.20 -29.04 -9.84
C HIS A 487 -10.32 -28.03 -10.14
N ASP A 488 -10.10 -26.75 -9.84
CA ASP A 488 -11.06 -25.68 -10.16
C ASP A 488 -11.40 -25.67 -11.66
N ARG A 489 -10.38 -25.81 -12.50
CA ARG A 489 -10.55 -25.79 -13.94
C ARG A 489 -11.34 -26.99 -14.48
N SER A 490 -11.26 -28.15 -13.82
CA SER A 490 -12.04 -29.33 -14.19
C SER A 490 -13.51 -29.22 -13.81
N GLN A 491 -13.85 -28.34 -12.85
CA GLN A 491 -15.23 -28.11 -12.41
C GLN A 491 -15.95 -26.99 -13.16
N LEU A 492 -15.18 -26.10 -13.83
CA LEU A 492 -15.79 -25.07 -14.65
C LEU A 492 -16.36 -25.71 -15.94
N PRO A 493 -17.60 -25.39 -16.34
CA PRO A 493 -18.11 -25.80 -17.62
C PRO A 493 -17.11 -25.42 -18.71
N VAL A 494 -16.75 -26.36 -19.56
CA VAL A 494 -15.99 -26.04 -20.77
C VAL A 494 -16.85 -25.00 -21.50
N ALA A 495 -16.36 -23.76 -21.58
CA ALA A 495 -17.02 -22.75 -22.37
C ALA A 495 -17.22 -23.36 -23.76
N ALA A 496 -18.47 -23.58 -24.14
CA ALA A 496 -18.77 -24.01 -25.50
C ALA A 496 -17.98 -23.08 -26.43
N PRO A 497 -17.31 -23.58 -27.46
CA PRO A 497 -16.61 -22.73 -28.39
C PRO A 497 -17.59 -21.63 -28.79
N GLN A 498 -17.32 -20.39 -28.38
CA GLN A 498 -18.18 -19.28 -28.76
C GLN A 498 -17.99 -19.11 -30.25
N HIS A 499 -18.95 -19.66 -31.02
CA HIS A 499 -19.06 -19.49 -32.46
C HIS A 499 -19.65 -18.11 -32.78
N GLY A 500 -19.36 -17.13 -31.93
CA GLY A 500 -19.74 -15.73 -32.14
C GLY A 500 -18.62 -14.94 -32.81
N PRO A 501 -18.95 -13.81 -33.41
CA PRO A 501 -17.99 -12.93 -34.06
C PRO A 501 -16.97 -12.42 -33.03
N ARG A 502 -15.72 -12.23 -33.48
CA ARG A 502 -14.67 -11.62 -32.68
C ARG A 502 -14.83 -10.10 -32.56
N TYR A 503 -15.54 -9.50 -33.50
CA TYR A 503 -15.78 -8.07 -33.59
C TYR A 503 -17.21 -7.76 -33.97
N VAL A 504 -17.83 -6.83 -33.26
CA VAL A 504 -19.17 -6.34 -33.54
C VAL A 504 -19.14 -4.82 -33.66
N LEU A 505 -19.62 -4.30 -34.78
CA LEU A 505 -19.84 -2.89 -34.99
C LEU A 505 -21.33 -2.58 -34.84
N LEU A 506 -21.70 -1.82 -33.83
CA LEU A 506 -23.05 -1.31 -33.64
C LEU A 506 -23.16 0.06 -34.32
N VAL A 507 -24.17 0.26 -35.17
CA VAL A 507 -24.42 1.54 -35.83
C VAL A 507 -25.87 1.99 -35.51
N GLY A 508 -26.02 3.00 -34.64
CA GLY A 508 -27.37 3.39 -34.19
C GLY A 508 -27.43 4.52 -33.17
N ALA A 509 -28.35 4.43 -32.23
CA ALA A 509 -28.49 5.42 -31.16
C ALA A 509 -27.32 5.38 -30.16
N PRO A 510 -26.94 6.51 -29.55
CA PRO A 510 -25.91 6.55 -28.53
C PRO A 510 -26.40 5.83 -27.27
N ASP A 511 -25.84 4.62 -26.99
CA ASP A 511 -26.15 3.86 -25.78
C ASP A 511 -24.91 3.05 -25.33
N GLY A 512 -24.21 3.54 -24.32
CA GLY A 512 -23.04 2.85 -23.75
C GLY A 512 -23.37 1.55 -23.00
N ILE A 513 -24.63 1.34 -22.59
CA ILE A 513 -25.05 0.14 -21.83
C ILE A 513 -25.11 -1.06 -22.77
N VAL A 514 -25.58 -0.89 -24.00
CA VAL A 514 -25.70 -1.94 -25.01
C VAL A 514 -24.33 -2.52 -25.37
N CYS A 515 -23.29 -1.68 -25.55
CA CYS A 515 -21.95 -2.17 -25.87
C CYS A 515 -21.44 -3.16 -24.81
N GLY A 516 -21.50 -2.77 -23.55
CA GLY A 516 -21.04 -3.63 -22.44
C GLY A 516 -21.90 -4.87 -22.22
N ALA A 517 -23.20 -4.83 -22.58
CA ALA A 517 -24.08 -5.99 -22.53
C ALA A 517 -23.76 -6.98 -23.66
N VAL A 518 -23.61 -6.50 -24.89
CA VAL A 518 -23.26 -7.33 -26.05
C VAL A 518 -21.85 -7.93 -25.89
N GLU A 519 -20.85 -7.15 -25.41
CA GLU A 519 -19.52 -7.68 -25.10
C GLU A 519 -19.55 -8.84 -24.10
N ARG A 520 -20.33 -8.69 -23.01
CA ARG A 520 -20.44 -9.75 -21.99
C ARG A 520 -21.12 -11.01 -22.49
N LEU A 521 -22.15 -10.87 -23.31
CA LEU A 521 -22.97 -12.00 -23.76
C LEU A 521 -22.35 -12.72 -24.97
N THR A 522 -21.63 -12.01 -25.83
CA THR A 522 -21.02 -12.58 -27.05
C THR A 522 -19.53 -12.84 -26.94
N GLY A 523 -18.85 -12.19 -26.00
CA GLY A 523 -17.37 -12.21 -25.90
C GLY A 523 -16.66 -11.45 -27.03
N ALA A 524 -17.40 -10.78 -27.91
CA ALA A 524 -16.88 -9.99 -29.01
C ALA A 524 -16.38 -8.61 -28.51
N ARG A 525 -15.41 -8.03 -29.21
CA ARG A 525 -15.09 -6.62 -29.07
C ARG A 525 -16.16 -5.80 -29.78
N VAL A 526 -16.81 -4.84 -29.07
CA VAL A 526 -17.92 -4.05 -29.57
C VAL A 526 -17.52 -2.58 -29.71
N ASP A 527 -17.66 -2.03 -30.91
CA ASP A 527 -17.54 -0.58 -31.16
C ASP A 527 -18.93 -0.03 -31.56
N LEU A 528 -19.26 1.17 -31.07
CA LEU A 528 -20.51 1.86 -31.37
C LEU A 528 -20.25 3.10 -32.23
N TRP A 529 -20.91 3.15 -33.38
CA TRP A 529 -20.97 4.35 -34.22
C TRP A 529 -22.38 4.94 -34.15
N VAL A 530 -22.45 6.22 -33.86
CA VAL A 530 -23.73 6.92 -33.76
C VAL A 530 -24.18 7.38 -35.16
N ARG A 531 -25.43 7.10 -35.52
CA ARG A 531 -26.01 7.58 -36.77
C ARG A 531 -26.21 9.09 -36.74
N ALA A 532 -25.71 9.78 -37.77
CA ALA A 532 -25.79 11.24 -37.90
C ALA A 532 -27.15 11.74 -38.41
N ASP A 533 -27.97 10.81 -38.99
CA ASP A 533 -29.27 11.14 -39.59
C ASP A 533 -30.43 11.20 -38.59
N GLY A 534 -30.21 10.87 -37.32
CA GLY A 534 -31.23 10.88 -36.27
C GLY A 534 -32.32 9.79 -36.40
N LEU A 535 -32.18 8.88 -37.36
CA LEU A 535 -33.18 7.85 -37.65
C LEU A 535 -32.99 6.52 -36.88
N ALA A 536 -32.12 6.56 -35.82
CA ALA A 536 -31.82 5.37 -35.02
C ALA A 536 -32.94 5.03 -34.02
N ARG A 537 -33.33 3.78 -33.93
CA ARG A 537 -34.18 3.27 -32.85
C ARG A 537 -33.35 2.96 -31.58
N PRO A 538 -34.00 3.00 -30.38
CA PRO A 538 -33.38 2.47 -29.17
C PRO A 538 -32.97 1.00 -29.34
N TRP A 539 -31.86 0.64 -28.72
CA TRP A 539 -31.35 -0.73 -28.75
C TRP A 539 -32.17 -1.66 -27.85
N ALA A 540 -32.57 -2.83 -28.39
CA ALA A 540 -33.01 -3.96 -27.59
C ALA A 540 -31.84 -4.95 -27.50
N VAL A 541 -31.26 -5.13 -26.31
CA VAL A 541 -30.05 -5.94 -26.11
C VAL A 541 -30.24 -7.37 -26.57
N ASP A 542 -31.37 -7.99 -26.24
CA ASP A 542 -31.65 -9.37 -26.57
C ASP A 542 -31.75 -9.58 -28.10
N ASP A 543 -32.35 -8.64 -28.83
CA ASP A 543 -32.45 -8.69 -30.29
C ASP A 543 -31.08 -8.56 -30.95
N VAL A 544 -30.22 -7.67 -30.43
CA VAL A 544 -28.84 -7.47 -30.91
C VAL A 544 -28.01 -8.73 -30.67
N VAL A 545 -28.10 -9.33 -29.49
CA VAL A 545 -27.36 -10.57 -29.15
C VAL A 545 -27.85 -11.74 -30.02
N ALA A 546 -29.16 -11.85 -30.26
CA ALA A 546 -29.72 -12.86 -31.14
C ALA A 546 -29.21 -12.69 -32.59
N ALA A 547 -29.25 -11.46 -33.12
CA ALA A 547 -28.77 -11.12 -34.45
C ALA A 547 -27.25 -11.40 -34.63
N VAL A 548 -26.46 -11.04 -33.65
CA VAL A 548 -25.01 -11.30 -33.62
C VAL A 548 -24.72 -12.81 -33.58
N SER A 549 -25.44 -13.56 -32.75
CA SER A 549 -25.24 -15.01 -32.60
C SER A 549 -25.62 -15.81 -33.84
N GLN A 550 -26.58 -15.31 -34.62
CA GLN A 550 -27.07 -15.97 -35.86
C GLN A 550 -26.20 -15.69 -37.08
N SER A 551 -25.32 -14.69 -37.04
CA SER A 551 -24.60 -14.23 -38.22
C SER A 551 -23.53 -15.20 -38.73
N GLY A 552 -22.96 -16.06 -37.88
CA GLY A 552 -21.90 -17.02 -38.23
C GLY A 552 -20.58 -16.42 -38.78
N ALA A 553 -20.44 -15.08 -38.82
CA ALA A 553 -19.29 -14.39 -39.37
C ALA A 553 -18.30 -13.99 -38.26
N ASP A 554 -16.99 -13.90 -38.58
CA ASP A 554 -15.95 -13.48 -37.63
C ASP A 554 -16.06 -12.01 -37.19
N ALA A 555 -16.67 -11.18 -38.03
CA ALA A 555 -16.98 -9.78 -37.73
C ALA A 555 -18.38 -9.43 -38.23
N VAL A 556 -19.13 -8.63 -37.48
CA VAL A 556 -20.53 -8.31 -37.77
C VAL A 556 -20.80 -6.85 -37.56
N ALA A 557 -21.44 -6.19 -38.51
CA ALA A 557 -22.08 -4.91 -38.30
C ALA A 557 -23.59 -5.09 -38.03
N VAL A 558 -24.09 -4.46 -36.97
CA VAL A 558 -25.52 -4.41 -36.64
C VAL A 558 -25.98 -2.96 -36.73
N ILE A 559 -26.88 -2.68 -37.64
CA ILE A 559 -27.38 -1.34 -37.94
C ILE A 559 -28.81 -1.23 -37.43
N ALA A 560 -29.06 -0.32 -36.49
CA ALA A 560 -30.42 -0.01 -36.02
C ALA A 560 -31.06 1.00 -36.97
N GLY A 561 -31.96 0.53 -37.80
CA GLY A 561 -32.73 1.35 -38.74
C GLY A 561 -34.19 1.49 -38.33
N GLN A 562 -34.98 2.29 -39.07
CA GLN A 562 -36.43 2.46 -38.83
C GLN A 562 -37.22 1.14 -39.02
N ALA A 563 -36.78 0.27 -39.92
CA ALA A 563 -37.43 -1.01 -40.23
C ALA A 563 -37.03 -2.16 -39.26
N GLY A 564 -36.03 -1.94 -38.39
CA GLY A 564 -35.52 -2.96 -37.48
C GLY A 564 -33.98 -3.02 -37.46
N LEU A 565 -33.43 -4.16 -36.99
CA LEU A 565 -32.01 -4.43 -37.00
C LEU A 565 -31.61 -5.06 -38.33
N GLU A 566 -30.60 -4.48 -38.99
CA GLU A 566 -29.96 -5.06 -40.17
C GLU A 566 -28.60 -5.62 -39.73
N THR A 567 -28.29 -6.85 -40.10
CA THR A 567 -27.06 -7.54 -39.73
C THR A 567 -26.24 -7.82 -40.97
N ILE A 568 -24.99 -7.33 -41.00
CA ILE A 568 -24.08 -7.51 -42.12
C ILE A 568 -22.83 -8.25 -41.63
N GLY A 569 -22.58 -9.43 -42.20
CA GLY A 569 -21.30 -10.12 -42.00
C GLY A 569 -20.17 -9.36 -42.67
N MET A 570 -19.06 -9.14 -41.95
CA MET A 570 -17.89 -8.45 -42.43
C MET A 570 -16.70 -9.41 -42.50
N GLN A 571 -15.84 -9.25 -43.50
CA GLN A 571 -14.55 -9.91 -43.58
C GLN A 571 -13.46 -8.83 -43.65
N ARG A 572 -12.36 -9.05 -42.94
CA ARG A 572 -11.17 -8.22 -43.15
C ARG A 572 -10.57 -8.58 -44.51
N PRO A 573 -10.18 -7.56 -45.32
CA PRO A 573 -9.55 -7.81 -46.59
C PRO A 573 -8.20 -8.51 -46.43
#